data_ccbef320c5cfb4246d6a68b7449375b7
#
_entry.id   ccbef320c5cfb4246d6a68b7449375b7
#
_cell.length_a   1.000
_cell.length_b   1.000
_cell.length_c   1.000
_cell.angle_alpha   90.00
_cell.angle_beta   90.00
_cell.angle_gamma   90.00
#
_symmetry.space_group_name_H-M   'P 1'
#
loop_
_entity.id
_entity.type
_entity.pdbx_description
1 polymer ?
#
loop_
_entity_poly.entity_id
_entity_poly.type
_entity_poly.pdbx_seq_one_letter_code
_entity_poly.pdbx_strand_id
1 'polypeptide(L)'
;MPLLVVGIGFLILLILIGKFKLHAFLALLITSFAVGLLSHMNLLDILDSVVKGVGDTMSKVLLILAFGAMLGKILEESGAAHTIAFRMIDLMGLKNIQYALMITGFFVGLPMMYNASFLVLIPLIFTFAVITRLPLLWLAIPLLSSLSVTHCFLPPHPAPTYVSFIYEANVNKVLLYGLVPMVPCCLIGGIWFSRFFKSIKLMPPPELFKERHFEKSELPGLGISILCAITPIVLMLLGALTDIVVGMPPVKTDLTKLGIENITGFYFQLFSQKGIGTDSAHVLALLLTFFKFLSDANVALFTAVLVAIFTLGLRRGNSMNNVMATASSSIGAVSMIVLIIAAGGGFSQVLKDGNVIAYIRTFSDTFHMNPYLMAFLVASIFRLAIGSATIATLTTAPIMFPIVQQTGASPELMVLATGAGSVMWSHFNDSGFWMFKEYFGLNVKQTFQTWTLMESTIGVVGIMTVMLMSALI
;
A
#
# COMPACT_ATOMS: atom_id res chain seq x y z
N MET A 1 29.00 0.62 18.48
CA MET A 1 28.50 -0.77 18.59
C MET A 1 27.06 -0.96 18.01
N PRO A 2 26.02 -0.25 18.38
CA PRO A 2 24.64 -0.58 17.94
C PRO A 2 24.35 -0.40 16.45
N LEU A 3 24.97 0.53 15.76
CA LEU A 3 24.89 0.63 14.29
C LEU A 3 25.47 -0.58 13.59
N LEU A 4 26.56 -1.11 14.14
CA LEU A 4 27.13 -2.36 13.66
C LEU A 4 26.13 -3.50 13.88
N VAL A 5 25.36 -3.50 14.97
CA VAL A 5 24.29 -4.48 15.24
C VAL A 5 23.17 -4.37 14.20
N VAL A 6 22.70 -3.14 13.86
CA VAL A 6 21.71 -2.95 12.78
C VAL A 6 22.27 -3.38 11.43
N GLY A 7 23.51 -2.99 11.12
CA GLY A 7 24.19 -3.40 9.88
C GLY A 7 24.36 -4.92 9.77
N ILE A 8 24.72 -5.58 10.88
CA ILE A 8 24.79 -7.05 10.94
C ILE A 8 23.39 -7.66 10.77
N GLY A 9 22.36 -7.13 11.45
CA GLY A 9 20.98 -7.58 11.30
C GLY A 9 20.50 -7.45 9.84
N PHE A 10 20.81 -6.33 9.19
CA PHE A 10 20.54 -6.13 7.78
C PHE A 10 21.24 -7.16 6.89
N LEU A 11 22.53 -7.41 7.12
CA LEU A 11 23.29 -8.42 6.40
C LEU A 11 22.75 -9.84 6.62
N ILE A 12 22.38 -10.18 7.86
CA ILE A 12 21.73 -11.47 8.18
C ILE A 12 20.45 -11.62 7.35
N LEU A 13 19.57 -10.63 7.33
CA LEU A 13 18.33 -10.65 6.52
C LEU A 13 18.64 -10.85 5.04
N LEU A 14 19.58 -10.09 4.48
CA LEU A 14 19.98 -10.22 3.08
C LEU A 14 20.50 -11.63 2.77
N ILE A 15 21.32 -12.19 3.64
CA ILE A 15 21.90 -13.54 3.46
C ILE A 15 20.80 -14.60 3.58
N LEU A 16 19.97 -14.55 4.62
CA LEU A 16 18.90 -15.53 4.86
C LEU A 16 17.89 -15.56 3.71
N ILE A 17 17.43 -14.38 3.28
CA ILE A 17 16.41 -14.29 2.22
C ILE A 17 17.06 -14.45 0.83
N GLY A 18 18.15 -13.72 0.57
CA GLY A 18 18.77 -13.68 -0.77
C GLY A 18 19.52 -14.95 -1.14
N LYS A 19 20.42 -15.43 -0.25
CA LYS A 19 21.29 -16.58 -0.52
C LYS A 19 20.64 -17.92 -0.12
N PHE A 20 20.13 -18.01 1.11
CA PHE A 20 19.52 -19.24 1.62
C PHE A 20 18.07 -19.42 1.18
N LYS A 21 17.45 -18.43 0.53
CA LYS A 21 16.04 -18.47 0.08
C LYS A 21 15.06 -18.78 1.20
N LEU A 22 15.42 -18.42 2.45
CA LEU A 22 14.57 -18.63 3.60
C LEU A 22 13.35 -17.70 3.50
N HIS A 23 12.21 -18.20 3.96
CA HIS A 23 10.98 -17.40 3.98
C HIS A 23 11.15 -16.15 4.86
N ALA A 24 10.71 -14.98 4.38
CA ALA A 24 10.91 -13.69 5.06
C ALA A 24 10.40 -13.68 6.52
N PHE A 25 9.30 -14.39 6.80
CA PHE A 25 8.78 -14.57 8.17
C PHE A 25 9.83 -15.19 9.09
N LEU A 26 10.42 -16.32 8.71
CA LEU A 26 11.45 -17.00 9.49
C LEU A 26 12.74 -16.19 9.55
N ALA A 27 13.14 -15.56 8.45
CA ALA A 27 14.32 -14.72 8.41
C ALA A 27 14.23 -13.54 9.40
N LEU A 28 13.08 -12.87 9.47
CA LEU A 28 12.84 -11.79 10.42
C LEU A 28 12.90 -12.27 11.88
N LEU A 29 12.30 -13.42 12.19
CA LEU A 29 12.37 -13.98 13.55
C LEU A 29 13.80 -14.36 13.94
N ILE A 30 14.53 -15.07 13.07
CA ILE A 30 15.94 -15.44 13.32
C ILE A 30 16.77 -14.16 13.53
N THR A 31 16.56 -13.15 12.70
CA THR A 31 17.30 -11.88 12.82
C THR A 31 16.92 -11.15 14.09
N SER A 32 15.66 -11.21 14.55
CA SER A 32 15.25 -10.62 15.83
C SER A 32 16.04 -11.22 17.00
N PHE A 33 16.14 -12.54 17.06
CA PHE A 33 16.94 -13.20 18.10
C PHE A 33 18.43 -12.86 17.97
N ALA A 34 18.99 -12.88 16.76
CA ALA A 34 20.40 -12.54 16.54
C ALA A 34 20.73 -11.10 16.97
N VAL A 35 19.88 -10.14 16.59
CA VAL A 35 20.04 -8.72 16.95
C VAL A 35 19.85 -8.50 18.46
N GLY A 36 18.87 -9.15 19.08
CA GLY A 36 18.67 -9.10 20.52
C GLY A 36 19.89 -9.59 21.29
N LEU A 37 20.48 -10.73 20.90
CA LEU A 37 21.72 -11.26 21.50
C LEU A 37 22.91 -10.32 21.29
N LEU A 38 23.07 -9.78 20.08
CA LEU A 38 24.13 -8.79 19.78
C LEU A 38 23.95 -7.48 20.56
N SER A 39 22.72 -7.18 20.99
CA SER A 39 22.37 -6.04 21.83
C SER A 39 22.48 -6.38 23.34
N HIS A 40 23.03 -7.54 23.70
CA HIS A 40 23.19 -8.02 25.09
C HIS A 40 21.87 -8.21 25.85
N MET A 41 20.75 -8.48 25.15
CA MET A 41 19.47 -8.83 25.78
C MET A 41 19.48 -10.29 26.25
N ASN A 42 18.77 -10.59 27.34
CA ASN A 42 18.53 -11.96 27.76
C ASN A 42 17.56 -12.67 26.79
N LEU A 43 17.69 -13.99 26.66
CA LEU A 43 16.84 -14.77 25.73
C LEU A 43 15.33 -14.62 25.99
N LEU A 44 14.93 -14.56 27.29
CA LEU A 44 13.52 -14.36 27.64
C LEU A 44 13.04 -12.96 27.31
N ASP A 45 13.88 -11.93 27.55
CA ASP A 45 13.55 -10.54 27.19
C ASP A 45 13.39 -10.38 25.65
N ILE A 46 14.21 -11.10 24.85
CA ILE A 46 14.09 -11.13 23.40
C ILE A 46 12.76 -11.77 23.01
N LEU A 47 12.39 -12.91 23.63
CA LEU A 47 11.12 -13.58 23.37
C LEU A 47 9.93 -12.67 23.69
N ASP A 48 9.96 -12.03 24.86
CA ASP A 48 8.90 -11.11 25.28
C ASP A 48 8.77 -9.92 24.35
N SER A 49 9.90 -9.34 23.89
CA SER A 49 9.92 -8.27 22.89
C SER A 49 9.32 -8.73 21.56
N VAL A 50 9.68 -9.92 21.08
CA VAL A 50 9.13 -10.48 19.84
C VAL A 50 7.61 -10.67 19.96
N VAL A 51 7.14 -11.32 21.03
CA VAL A 51 5.70 -11.59 21.24
C VAL A 51 4.91 -10.28 21.37
N LYS A 52 5.43 -9.32 22.14
CA LYS A 52 4.83 -8.00 22.29
C LYS A 52 4.74 -7.27 20.95
N GLY A 53 5.83 -7.22 20.18
CA GLY A 53 5.86 -6.54 18.89
C GLY A 53 4.93 -7.16 17.86
N VAL A 54 4.80 -8.50 17.85
CA VAL A 54 3.81 -9.24 17.07
C VAL A 54 2.40 -8.81 17.47
N GLY A 55 2.06 -8.84 18.76
CA GLY A 55 0.74 -8.47 19.29
C GLY A 55 0.37 -7.02 18.98
N ASP A 56 1.26 -6.09 19.29
CA ASP A 56 1.05 -4.65 19.04
C ASP A 56 0.84 -4.33 17.57
N THR A 57 1.58 -4.98 16.68
CA THR A 57 1.44 -4.79 15.25
C THR A 57 0.14 -5.40 14.72
N MET A 58 -0.18 -6.64 15.13
CA MET A 58 -1.40 -7.30 14.67
C MET A 58 -2.67 -6.58 15.14
N SER A 59 -2.69 -6.05 16.35
CA SER A 59 -3.82 -5.26 16.85
C SER A 59 -4.17 -4.06 15.98
N LYS A 60 -3.18 -3.50 15.27
CA LYS A 60 -3.35 -2.31 14.41
C LYS A 60 -3.67 -2.64 12.95
N VAL A 61 -3.15 -3.75 12.44
CA VAL A 61 -3.10 -4.01 10.98
C VAL A 61 -4.02 -5.14 10.52
N LEU A 62 -4.32 -6.10 11.40
CA LEU A 62 -5.03 -7.32 11.02
C LEU A 62 -6.40 -7.07 10.37
N LEU A 63 -7.20 -6.18 10.96
CA LEU A 63 -8.53 -5.87 10.43
C LEU A 63 -8.47 -5.19 9.07
N ILE A 64 -7.52 -4.26 8.88
CA ILE A 64 -7.32 -3.57 7.60
C ILE A 64 -6.99 -4.57 6.50
N LEU A 65 -6.08 -5.50 6.78
CA LEU A 65 -5.68 -6.54 5.83
C LEU A 65 -6.82 -7.48 5.48
N ALA A 66 -7.57 -7.92 6.49
CA ALA A 66 -8.71 -8.82 6.31
C ALA A 66 -9.82 -8.14 5.48
N PHE A 67 -10.25 -6.94 5.86
CA PHE A 67 -11.31 -6.23 5.14
C PHE A 67 -10.88 -5.81 3.74
N GLY A 68 -9.62 -5.38 3.57
CA GLY A 68 -9.07 -5.05 2.24
C GLY A 68 -9.09 -6.27 1.30
N ALA A 69 -8.67 -7.45 1.78
CA ALA A 69 -8.70 -8.68 1.01
C ALA A 69 -10.14 -9.12 0.67
N MET A 70 -11.07 -9.03 1.62
CA MET A 70 -12.49 -9.34 1.40
C MET A 70 -13.12 -8.42 0.37
N LEU A 71 -12.92 -7.11 0.48
CA LEU A 71 -13.42 -6.12 -0.47
C LEU A 71 -12.91 -6.39 -1.88
N GLY A 72 -11.59 -6.57 -2.01
CA GLY A 72 -10.96 -6.88 -3.29
C GLY A 72 -11.54 -8.13 -3.95
N LYS A 73 -11.73 -9.20 -3.18
CA LYS A 73 -12.29 -10.46 -3.69
C LYS A 73 -13.76 -10.34 -4.09
N ILE A 74 -14.58 -9.59 -3.36
CA ILE A 74 -15.96 -9.34 -3.72
C ILE A 74 -16.05 -8.53 -5.03
N LEU A 75 -15.20 -7.51 -5.19
CA LEU A 75 -15.13 -6.70 -6.42
C LEU A 75 -14.70 -7.54 -7.64
N GLU A 76 -13.74 -8.46 -7.45
CA GLU A 76 -13.30 -9.41 -8.47
C GLU A 76 -14.44 -10.34 -8.91
N GLU A 77 -15.02 -11.07 -7.95
CA GLU A 77 -16.02 -12.11 -8.22
C GLU A 77 -17.36 -11.57 -8.74
N SER A 78 -17.72 -10.33 -8.36
CA SER A 78 -18.94 -9.67 -8.84
C SER A 78 -18.86 -9.11 -10.25
N GLY A 79 -17.68 -9.07 -10.87
CA GLY A 79 -17.45 -8.41 -12.16
C GLY A 79 -17.37 -6.88 -12.09
N ALA A 80 -17.30 -6.29 -10.88
CA ALA A 80 -17.21 -4.84 -10.70
C ALA A 80 -15.94 -4.26 -11.34
N ALA A 81 -14.81 -4.95 -11.22
CA ALA A 81 -13.56 -4.56 -11.87
C ALA A 81 -13.67 -4.52 -13.40
N HIS A 82 -14.36 -5.50 -14.00
CA HIS A 82 -14.65 -5.54 -15.43
C HIS A 82 -15.53 -4.35 -15.86
N THR A 83 -16.59 -4.09 -15.08
CA THR A 83 -17.48 -2.95 -15.35
C THR A 83 -16.73 -1.62 -15.36
N ILE A 84 -15.86 -1.40 -14.37
CA ILE A 84 -15.04 -0.18 -14.29
C ILE A 84 -14.20 -0.04 -15.57
N ALA A 85 -13.50 -1.10 -15.97
CA ALA A 85 -12.62 -1.08 -17.14
C ALA A 85 -13.37 -0.76 -18.45
N PHE A 86 -14.44 -1.50 -18.76
CA PHE A 86 -15.22 -1.28 -19.97
C PHE A 86 -15.86 0.11 -20.02
N ARG A 87 -16.46 0.53 -18.90
CA ARG A 87 -17.17 1.82 -18.87
C ARG A 87 -16.24 3.03 -18.86
N MET A 88 -15.03 2.91 -18.29
CA MET A 88 -14.04 3.98 -18.40
C MET A 88 -13.61 4.22 -19.84
N ILE A 89 -13.45 3.16 -20.63
CA ILE A 89 -13.12 3.27 -22.05
C ILE A 89 -14.29 3.83 -22.85
N ASP A 90 -15.52 3.38 -22.57
CA ASP A 90 -16.74 3.91 -23.22
C ASP A 90 -16.88 5.42 -22.97
N LEU A 91 -16.64 5.87 -21.74
CA LEU A 91 -16.79 7.29 -21.34
C LEU A 91 -15.70 8.19 -21.94
N MET A 92 -14.45 7.73 -21.97
CA MET A 92 -13.31 8.54 -22.39
C MET A 92 -13.01 8.43 -23.87
N GLY A 93 -13.53 7.40 -24.53
CA GLY A 93 -13.33 7.11 -25.94
C GLY A 93 -11.95 6.55 -26.28
N LEU A 94 -11.81 5.96 -27.46
CA LEU A 94 -10.59 5.30 -27.92
C LEU A 94 -9.38 6.25 -28.05
N LYS A 95 -9.61 7.56 -28.26
CA LYS A 95 -8.52 8.54 -28.30
C LYS A 95 -7.79 8.67 -26.96
N ASN A 96 -8.52 8.48 -25.88
CA ASN A 96 -8.01 8.62 -24.50
C ASN A 96 -7.86 7.26 -23.79
N ILE A 97 -7.79 6.15 -24.52
CA ILE A 97 -7.80 4.80 -23.97
C ILE A 97 -6.70 4.57 -22.94
N GLN A 98 -5.52 5.15 -23.09
CA GLN A 98 -4.43 5.04 -22.12
C GLN A 98 -4.80 5.68 -20.76
N TYR A 99 -5.43 6.85 -20.80
CA TYR A 99 -5.92 7.51 -19.59
C TYR A 99 -7.06 6.70 -18.96
N ALA A 100 -7.97 6.16 -19.77
CA ALA A 100 -9.04 5.29 -19.28
C ALA A 100 -8.47 4.04 -18.58
N LEU A 101 -7.47 3.40 -19.15
CA LEU A 101 -6.81 2.24 -18.57
C LEU A 101 -6.01 2.60 -17.30
N MET A 102 -5.32 3.74 -17.28
CA MET A 102 -4.61 4.25 -16.11
C MET A 102 -5.59 4.51 -14.95
N ILE A 103 -6.72 5.17 -15.23
CA ILE A 103 -7.78 5.45 -14.24
C ILE A 103 -8.44 4.15 -13.78
N THR A 104 -8.66 3.20 -14.69
CA THR A 104 -9.15 1.86 -14.34
C THR A 104 -8.19 1.16 -13.37
N GLY A 105 -6.89 1.17 -13.67
CA GLY A 105 -5.87 0.60 -12.79
C GLY A 105 -5.89 1.24 -11.41
N PHE A 106 -6.12 2.54 -11.32
CA PHE A 106 -6.28 3.23 -10.04
C PHE A 106 -7.50 2.72 -9.25
N PHE A 107 -8.70 2.78 -9.84
CA PHE A 107 -9.92 2.38 -9.12
C PHE A 107 -9.97 0.90 -8.76
N VAL A 108 -9.47 0.04 -9.64
CA VAL A 108 -9.43 -1.41 -9.39
C VAL A 108 -8.26 -1.78 -8.48
N GLY A 109 -7.11 -1.14 -8.67
CA GLY A 109 -5.91 -1.38 -7.87
C GLY A 109 -6.03 -0.98 -6.42
N LEU A 110 -6.83 0.05 -6.09
CA LEU A 110 -6.97 0.54 -4.72
C LEU A 110 -7.49 -0.51 -3.72
N PRO A 111 -8.59 -1.25 -4.01
CA PRO A 111 -9.11 -2.26 -3.10
C PRO A 111 -8.51 -3.66 -3.33
N MET A 112 -7.85 -3.90 -4.45
CA MET A 112 -7.40 -5.23 -4.85
C MET A 112 -5.87 -5.36 -4.77
N MET A 113 -5.40 -6.53 -4.36
CA MET A 113 -3.98 -6.87 -4.42
C MET A 113 -3.46 -6.84 -5.86
N TYR A 114 -2.21 -6.41 -6.06
CA TYR A 114 -1.59 -6.26 -7.38
C TYR A 114 -1.80 -7.47 -8.29
N ASN A 115 -1.45 -8.68 -7.81
CA ASN A 115 -1.55 -9.91 -8.62
C ASN A 115 -2.99 -10.22 -9.03
N ALA A 116 -3.97 -10.02 -8.13
CA ALA A 116 -5.38 -10.21 -8.43
C ALA A 116 -5.87 -9.21 -9.49
N SER A 117 -5.54 -7.93 -9.32
CA SER A 117 -5.88 -6.88 -10.30
C SER A 117 -5.26 -7.15 -11.67
N PHE A 118 -4.00 -7.60 -11.70
CA PHE A 118 -3.31 -7.97 -12.92
C PHE A 118 -4.06 -9.10 -13.65
N LEU A 119 -4.37 -10.21 -12.96
CA LEU A 119 -5.04 -11.37 -13.54
C LEU A 119 -6.43 -11.05 -14.09
N VAL A 120 -7.16 -10.14 -13.43
CA VAL A 120 -8.50 -9.71 -13.84
C VAL A 120 -8.46 -8.77 -15.04
N LEU A 121 -7.48 -7.85 -15.09
CA LEU A 121 -7.48 -6.77 -16.07
C LEU A 121 -6.68 -7.08 -17.34
N ILE A 122 -5.70 -7.99 -17.31
CA ILE A 122 -4.90 -8.31 -18.50
C ILE A 122 -5.71 -8.94 -19.63
N PRO A 123 -6.65 -9.89 -19.39
CA PRO A 123 -7.52 -10.38 -20.47
C PRO A 123 -8.32 -9.27 -21.16
N LEU A 124 -8.76 -8.26 -20.40
CA LEU A 124 -9.46 -7.10 -20.97
C LEU A 124 -8.54 -6.28 -21.88
N ILE A 125 -7.28 -6.07 -21.48
CA ILE A 125 -6.30 -5.40 -22.35
C ILE A 125 -6.08 -6.18 -23.66
N PHE A 126 -6.03 -7.50 -23.58
CA PHE A 126 -5.93 -8.35 -24.77
C PHE A 126 -7.11 -8.14 -25.71
N THR A 127 -8.33 -8.15 -25.16
CA THR A 127 -9.57 -7.89 -25.91
C THR A 127 -9.51 -6.52 -26.58
N PHE A 128 -9.12 -5.46 -25.87
CA PHE A 128 -8.98 -4.13 -26.45
C PHE A 128 -7.88 -4.05 -27.50
N ALA A 129 -6.73 -4.70 -27.30
CA ALA A 129 -5.66 -4.72 -28.29
C ALA A 129 -6.10 -5.37 -29.61
N VAL A 130 -6.88 -6.45 -29.55
CA VAL A 130 -7.43 -7.13 -30.72
C VAL A 130 -8.48 -6.27 -31.44
N ILE A 131 -9.46 -5.72 -30.69
CA ILE A 131 -10.55 -4.92 -31.27
C ILE A 131 -10.02 -3.61 -31.88
N THR A 132 -9.12 -2.93 -31.18
CA THR A 132 -8.63 -1.61 -31.60
C THR A 132 -7.42 -1.68 -32.53
N ARG A 133 -6.75 -2.84 -32.62
CA ARG A 133 -5.48 -3.05 -33.32
C ARG A 133 -4.34 -2.14 -32.81
N LEU A 134 -4.45 -1.66 -31.56
CA LEU A 134 -3.41 -0.85 -30.92
C LEU A 134 -2.33 -1.75 -30.31
N PRO A 135 -1.07 -1.25 -30.18
CA PRO A 135 0.04 -2.03 -29.64
C PRO A 135 -0.24 -2.46 -28.20
N LEU A 136 -0.07 -3.75 -27.91
CA LEU A 136 -0.43 -4.38 -26.65
C LEU A 136 0.29 -3.74 -25.45
N LEU A 137 1.61 -3.55 -25.50
CA LEU A 137 2.36 -2.93 -24.41
C LEU A 137 2.00 -1.44 -24.22
N TRP A 138 1.64 -0.75 -25.30
CA TRP A 138 1.21 0.64 -25.24
C TRP A 138 -0.09 0.80 -24.45
N LEU A 139 -0.98 -0.20 -24.50
CA LEU A 139 -2.20 -0.26 -23.68
C LEU A 139 -1.91 -0.73 -22.26
N ALA A 140 -1.08 -1.76 -22.10
CA ALA A 140 -0.86 -2.42 -20.82
C ALA A 140 -0.09 -1.57 -19.81
N ILE A 141 0.99 -0.92 -20.25
CA ILE A 141 1.91 -0.19 -19.36
C ILE A 141 1.21 0.90 -18.53
N PRO A 142 0.32 1.76 -19.07
CA PRO A 142 -0.41 2.75 -18.26
C PRO A 142 -1.27 2.13 -17.15
N LEU A 143 -1.94 1.03 -17.42
CA LEU A 143 -2.73 0.32 -16.42
C LEU A 143 -1.83 -0.29 -15.34
N LEU A 144 -0.77 -1.01 -15.75
CA LEU A 144 0.13 -1.69 -14.83
C LEU A 144 0.91 -0.72 -13.96
N SER A 145 1.35 0.41 -14.52
CA SER A 145 1.99 1.48 -13.73
C SER A 145 1.07 2.00 -12.63
N SER A 146 -0.22 2.18 -12.94
CA SER A 146 -1.21 2.61 -11.96
C SER A 146 -1.44 1.57 -10.86
N LEU A 147 -1.46 0.27 -11.20
CA LEU A 147 -1.52 -0.81 -10.21
C LEU A 147 -0.29 -0.83 -9.31
N SER A 148 0.92 -0.65 -9.86
CA SER A 148 2.15 -0.62 -9.06
C SER A 148 2.17 0.58 -8.12
N VAL A 149 1.77 1.75 -8.62
CA VAL A 149 1.72 2.99 -7.83
C VAL A 149 0.72 2.88 -6.67
N THR A 150 -0.50 2.40 -6.94
CA THR A 150 -1.50 2.21 -5.87
C THR A 150 -1.00 1.23 -4.81
N HIS A 151 -0.39 0.13 -5.23
CA HIS A 151 0.10 -0.91 -4.34
C HIS A 151 1.24 -0.45 -3.42
N CYS A 152 2.13 0.40 -3.90
CA CYS A 152 3.34 0.77 -3.17
C CYS A 152 3.23 2.09 -2.39
N PHE A 153 2.34 3.00 -2.79
CA PHE A 153 2.22 4.32 -2.16
C PHE A 153 0.95 4.50 -1.32
N LEU A 154 -0.14 3.80 -1.63
CA LEU A 154 -1.43 4.18 -1.10
C LEU A 154 -1.99 3.18 -0.07
N PRO A 155 -2.25 3.60 1.17
CA PRO A 155 -3.18 2.87 2.02
C PRO A 155 -4.56 2.75 1.33
N PRO A 156 -5.32 1.71 1.58
CA PRO A 156 -5.13 0.69 2.61
C PRO A 156 -4.33 -0.55 2.17
N HIS A 157 -3.48 -0.46 1.14
CA HIS A 157 -2.62 -1.59 0.79
C HIS A 157 -1.73 -2.02 1.94
N PRO A 158 -1.40 -3.35 2.05
CA PRO A 158 -0.68 -3.91 3.19
C PRO A 158 0.64 -3.21 3.50
N ALA A 159 1.47 -2.98 2.49
CA ALA A 159 2.81 -2.42 2.69
C ALA A 159 2.78 -0.98 3.20
N PRO A 160 2.18 0.01 2.51
CA PRO A 160 2.12 1.38 3.01
C PRO A 160 1.38 1.50 4.33
N THR A 161 0.35 0.67 4.58
CA THR A 161 -0.39 0.66 5.84
C THR A 161 0.50 0.20 7.00
N TYR A 162 1.20 -0.93 6.83
CA TYR A 162 2.13 -1.42 7.85
C TYR A 162 3.25 -0.43 8.15
N VAL A 163 3.88 0.13 7.11
CA VAL A 163 4.96 1.11 7.29
C VAL A 163 4.46 2.35 8.01
N SER A 164 3.23 2.79 7.72
CA SER A 164 2.60 3.90 8.45
C SER A 164 2.53 3.63 9.95
N PHE A 165 2.16 2.40 10.35
CA PHE A 165 2.14 2.04 11.78
C PHE A 165 3.54 1.94 12.39
N ILE A 166 4.51 1.38 11.68
CA ILE A 166 5.88 1.28 12.20
C ILE A 166 6.50 2.66 12.36
N TYR A 167 6.30 3.57 11.41
CA TYR A 167 6.84 4.94 11.47
C TYR A 167 5.99 5.90 12.31
N GLU A 168 4.88 5.41 12.89
CA GLU A 168 3.94 6.22 13.67
C GLU A 168 3.32 7.37 12.84
N ALA A 169 3.21 7.15 11.52
CA ALA A 169 2.61 8.08 10.56
C ALA A 169 1.08 8.04 10.61
N ASN A 170 0.44 9.15 10.30
CA ASN A 170 -1.00 9.20 10.12
C ASN A 170 -1.38 8.57 8.76
N VAL A 171 -2.07 7.41 8.80
CA VAL A 171 -2.44 6.64 7.61
C VAL A 171 -3.27 7.46 6.61
N ASN A 172 -4.17 8.32 7.10
CA ASN A 172 -5.00 9.18 6.27
C ASN A 172 -4.17 10.27 5.56
N LYS A 173 -3.17 10.85 6.27
CA LYS A 173 -2.20 11.77 5.66
C LYS A 173 -1.30 11.07 4.65
N VAL A 174 -0.86 9.83 4.93
CA VAL A 174 -0.11 9.03 3.96
C VAL A 174 -0.92 8.81 2.69
N LEU A 175 -2.21 8.49 2.81
CA LEU A 175 -3.10 8.38 1.64
C LEU A 175 -3.18 9.71 0.87
N LEU A 176 -3.43 10.82 1.57
CA LEU A 176 -3.54 12.14 0.93
C LEU A 176 -2.22 12.55 0.24
N TYR A 177 -1.09 12.40 0.93
CA TYR A 177 0.23 12.73 0.39
C TYR A 177 0.63 11.78 -0.75
N GLY A 178 0.24 10.51 -0.68
CA GLY A 178 0.50 9.51 -1.71
C GLY A 178 -0.19 9.81 -3.05
N LEU A 179 -1.30 10.56 -3.05
CA LEU A 179 -1.95 11.02 -4.28
C LEU A 179 -1.06 11.99 -5.08
N VAL A 180 -0.15 12.71 -4.42
CA VAL A 180 0.75 13.66 -5.09
C VAL A 180 1.77 12.94 -5.99
N PRO A 181 2.61 12.00 -5.51
CA PRO A 181 3.52 11.25 -6.36
C PRO A 181 2.80 10.30 -7.33
N MET A 182 1.58 9.87 -7.02
CA MET A 182 0.80 8.99 -7.89
C MET A 182 0.64 9.60 -9.30
N VAL A 183 0.32 10.88 -9.40
CA VAL A 183 0.07 11.53 -10.69
C VAL A 183 1.29 11.50 -11.61
N PRO A 184 2.47 12.06 -11.22
CA PRO A 184 3.65 12.02 -12.09
C PRO A 184 4.17 10.58 -12.30
N CYS A 185 4.08 9.68 -11.33
CA CYS A 185 4.47 8.28 -11.50
C CYS A 185 3.64 7.59 -12.58
N CYS A 186 2.31 7.75 -12.58
CA CYS A 186 1.43 7.17 -13.58
C CYS A 186 1.59 7.83 -14.96
N LEU A 187 1.76 9.15 -15.02
CA LEU A 187 1.95 9.87 -16.29
C LEU A 187 3.31 9.55 -16.92
N ILE A 188 4.39 9.57 -16.14
CA ILE A 188 5.75 9.36 -16.66
C ILE A 188 6.03 7.85 -16.79
N GLY A 189 5.85 7.06 -15.73
CA GLY A 189 6.09 5.62 -15.73
C GLY A 189 5.06 4.84 -16.55
N GLY A 190 3.84 5.37 -16.73
CA GLY A 190 2.79 4.76 -17.54
C GLY A 190 2.70 5.33 -18.94
N ILE A 191 2.05 6.48 -19.10
CA ILE A 191 1.66 7.02 -20.42
C ILE A 191 2.87 7.43 -21.26
N TRP A 192 3.81 8.20 -20.68
CA TRP A 192 4.99 8.64 -21.41
C TRP A 192 5.91 7.46 -21.74
N PHE A 193 6.20 6.62 -20.77
CA PHE A 193 7.08 5.45 -20.92
C PHE A 193 6.54 4.44 -21.95
N SER A 194 5.22 4.20 -22.00
CA SER A 194 4.61 3.29 -22.98
C SER A 194 4.87 3.66 -24.44
N ARG A 195 5.18 4.93 -24.73
CA ARG A 195 5.41 5.42 -26.10
C ARG A 195 6.64 4.78 -26.74
N PHE A 196 7.63 4.36 -25.94
CA PHE A 196 8.83 3.68 -26.44
C PHE A 196 8.54 2.29 -27.00
N PHE A 197 7.37 1.71 -26.71
CA PHE A 197 7.01 0.33 -27.08
C PHE A 197 5.90 0.25 -28.14
N LYS A 198 5.55 1.37 -28.76
CA LYS A 198 4.54 1.40 -29.85
C LYS A 198 4.92 0.55 -31.06
N SER A 199 6.20 0.42 -31.35
CA SER A 199 6.70 -0.36 -32.49
C SER A 199 6.74 -1.86 -32.24
N ILE A 200 6.62 -2.30 -30.99
CA ILE A 200 6.67 -3.72 -30.64
C ILE A 200 5.30 -4.34 -30.93
N LYS A 201 5.25 -5.13 -31.98
CA LYS A 201 4.04 -5.88 -32.38
C LYS A 201 4.01 -7.20 -31.61
N LEU A 202 3.25 -7.25 -30.54
CA LEU A 202 2.95 -8.47 -29.81
C LEU A 202 1.51 -8.84 -30.05
N MET A 203 1.26 -10.13 -30.22
CA MET A 203 -0.09 -10.69 -30.18
C MET A 203 -0.33 -11.34 -28.81
N PRO A 204 -1.53 -11.19 -28.25
CA PRO A 204 -1.87 -11.92 -27.03
C PRO A 204 -1.71 -13.42 -27.23
N PRO A 205 -1.12 -14.17 -26.27
CA PRO A 205 -1.01 -15.61 -26.36
C PRO A 205 -2.40 -16.26 -26.40
N PRO A 206 -2.75 -17.07 -27.42
CA PRO A 206 -4.10 -17.63 -27.59
C PRO A 206 -4.56 -18.46 -26.39
N GLU A 207 -3.62 -19.10 -25.69
CA GLU A 207 -3.88 -19.98 -24.53
C GLU A 207 -4.29 -19.22 -23.27
N LEU A 208 -3.92 -17.93 -23.16
CA LEU A 208 -4.22 -17.07 -22.02
C LEU A 208 -5.49 -16.24 -22.22
N PHE A 209 -6.14 -16.38 -23.38
CA PHE A 209 -7.37 -15.68 -23.76
C PHE A 209 -8.63 -16.24 -23.07
N LYS A 210 -8.48 -17.01 -21.99
CA LYS A 210 -9.63 -17.49 -21.20
C LYS A 210 -10.18 -16.34 -20.35
N GLU A 211 -10.94 -15.49 -20.99
CA GLU A 211 -11.78 -14.51 -20.31
C GLU A 211 -12.80 -15.24 -19.43
N ARG A 212 -12.96 -14.84 -18.18
CA ARG A 212 -14.15 -15.17 -17.42
C ARG A 212 -15.28 -14.37 -18.09
N HIS A 213 -16.05 -15.02 -18.96
CA HIS A 213 -17.16 -14.37 -19.64
C HIS A 213 -18.26 -14.05 -18.63
N PHE A 214 -18.39 -12.77 -18.33
CA PHE A 214 -19.60 -12.25 -17.70
C PHE A 214 -20.56 -11.85 -18.82
N GLU A 215 -21.79 -12.32 -18.76
CA GLU A 215 -22.84 -11.76 -19.58
C GLU A 215 -23.10 -10.29 -19.18
N LYS A 216 -23.46 -9.43 -20.14
CA LYS A 216 -23.71 -8.00 -19.84
C LYS A 216 -24.77 -7.80 -18.75
N SER A 217 -25.72 -8.72 -18.62
CA SER A 217 -26.75 -8.78 -17.57
C SER A 217 -26.21 -9.11 -16.19
N GLU A 218 -25.07 -9.80 -16.12
CA GLU A 218 -24.41 -10.20 -14.87
C GLU A 218 -23.47 -9.11 -14.33
N LEU A 219 -23.14 -8.12 -15.11
CA LEU A 219 -22.24 -7.03 -14.69
C LEU A 219 -22.98 -6.01 -13.81
N PRO A 220 -22.38 -5.54 -12.69
CA PRO A 220 -22.95 -4.47 -11.89
C PRO A 220 -22.90 -3.12 -12.64
N GLY A 221 -23.76 -2.17 -12.24
CA GLY A 221 -23.70 -0.81 -12.79
C GLY A 221 -22.39 -0.10 -12.38
N LEU A 222 -21.89 0.80 -13.26
CA LEU A 222 -20.64 1.54 -13.04
C LEU A 222 -20.65 2.31 -11.71
N GLY A 223 -21.74 3.02 -11.40
CA GLY A 223 -21.85 3.83 -10.18
C GLY A 223 -21.67 2.99 -8.90
N ILE A 224 -22.27 1.79 -8.84
CA ILE A 224 -22.15 0.88 -7.70
C ILE A 224 -20.73 0.30 -7.66
N SER A 225 -20.16 -0.07 -8.80
CA SER A 225 -18.80 -0.62 -8.88
C SER A 225 -17.75 0.39 -8.36
N ILE A 226 -17.84 1.63 -8.83
CA ILE A 226 -16.95 2.72 -8.35
C ILE A 226 -17.22 3.01 -6.88
N LEU A 227 -18.49 3.14 -6.46
CA LEU A 227 -18.85 3.41 -5.07
C LEU A 227 -18.17 2.41 -4.13
N CYS A 228 -18.31 1.11 -4.40
CA CYS A 228 -17.70 0.07 -3.56
C CYS A 228 -16.16 0.18 -3.54
N ALA A 229 -15.54 0.46 -4.68
CA ALA A 229 -14.09 0.56 -4.80
C ALA A 229 -13.51 1.78 -4.06
N ILE A 230 -14.19 2.93 -4.11
CA ILE A 230 -13.67 4.20 -3.55
C ILE A 230 -14.17 4.51 -2.14
N THR A 231 -15.19 3.81 -1.64
CA THR A 231 -15.76 4.08 -0.30
C THR A 231 -14.70 4.21 0.79
N PRO A 232 -13.72 3.28 0.95
CA PRO A 232 -12.74 3.41 2.02
C PRO A 232 -11.87 4.66 1.85
N ILE A 233 -11.52 5.01 0.62
CA ILE A 233 -10.67 6.15 0.31
C ILE A 233 -11.38 7.46 0.58
N VAL A 234 -12.62 7.59 0.13
CA VAL A 234 -13.45 8.79 0.38
C VAL A 234 -13.59 9.04 1.88
N LEU A 235 -13.89 7.97 2.65
CA LEU A 235 -14.02 8.09 4.10
C LEU A 235 -12.69 8.49 4.75
N MET A 236 -11.56 7.89 4.37
CA MET A 236 -10.24 8.23 4.90
C MET A 236 -9.80 9.65 4.51
N LEU A 237 -10.06 10.08 3.27
CA LEU A 237 -9.73 11.44 2.83
C LEU A 237 -10.58 12.50 3.54
N LEU A 238 -11.85 12.22 3.84
CA LEU A 238 -12.68 13.11 4.67
C LEU A 238 -12.05 13.31 6.05
N GLY A 239 -11.47 12.27 6.65
CA GLY A 239 -10.73 12.39 7.90
C GLY A 239 -9.46 13.24 7.78
N ALA A 240 -8.67 13.01 6.72
CA ALA A 240 -7.47 13.82 6.46
C ALA A 240 -7.79 15.30 6.25
N LEU A 241 -8.85 15.60 5.49
CA LEU A 241 -9.32 16.97 5.29
C LEU A 241 -9.82 17.61 6.59
N THR A 242 -10.53 16.84 7.43
CA THR A 242 -10.96 17.31 8.74
C THR A 242 -9.77 17.70 9.61
N ASP A 243 -8.70 16.89 9.62
CA ASP A 243 -7.47 17.17 10.36
C ASP A 243 -6.76 18.45 9.89
N ILE A 244 -6.82 18.73 8.58
CA ILE A 244 -6.22 19.95 8.00
C ILE A 244 -7.05 21.21 8.35
N VAL A 245 -8.37 21.11 8.21
CA VAL A 245 -9.27 22.28 8.35
C VAL A 245 -9.54 22.64 9.81
N VAL A 246 -9.77 21.64 10.63
CA VAL A 246 -10.19 21.81 12.03
C VAL A 246 -9.02 21.69 13.00
N GLY A 247 -7.99 20.98 12.63
CA GLY A 247 -6.85 20.61 13.46
C GLY A 247 -6.89 19.14 13.89
N MET A 248 -5.72 18.53 14.00
CA MET A 248 -5.59 17.16 14.44
C MET A 248 -5.81 17.07 15.95
N PRO A 249 -6.73 16.22 16.43
CA PRO A 249 -6.88 16.02 17.87
C PRO A 249 -5.62 15.37 18.43
N PRO A 250 -5.17 15.77 19.65
CA PRO A 250 -4.08 15.15 20.34
C PRO A 250 -4.33 13.65 20.59
N VAL A 251 -3.27 12.87 20.77
CA VAL A 251 -3.40 11.47 21.17
C VAL A 251 -4.05 11.36 22.57
N LYS A 252 -4.70 10.23 22.84
CA LYS A 252 -5.50 10.03 24.07
C LYS A 252 -4.75 10.38 25.36
N THR A 253 -3.47 10.06 25.45
CA THR A 253 -2.60 10.39 26.60
C THR A 253 -2.43 11.88 26.81
N ASP A 254 -2.39 12.67 25.75
CA ASP A 254 -2.23 14.11 25.82
C ASP A 254 -3.58 14.82 26.07
N LEU A 255 -4.69 14.25 25.55
CA LEU A 255 -6.04 14.68 25.92
C LEU A 255 -6.26 14.58 27.44
N THR A 256 -5.84 13.47 28.05
CA THR A 256 -5.95 13.28 29.50
C THR A 256 -5.11 14.29 30.29
N LYS A 257 -3.90 14.64 29.82
CA LYS A 257 -3.07 15.70 30.43
C LYS A 257 -3.71 17.08 30.32
N LEU A 258 -4.51 17.32 29.26
CA LEU A 258 -5.26 18.58 29.07
C LEU A 258 -6.59 18.60 29.83
N GLY A 259 -6.93 17.56 30.59
CA GLY A 259 -8.22 17.44 31.29
C GLY A 259 -9.39 17.19 30.35
N ILE A 260 -9.13 16.68 29.14
CA ILE A 260 -10.16 16.40 28.12
C ILE A 260 -10.40 14.89 28.10
N GLU A 261 -11.64 14.47 28.35
CA GLU A 261 -11.99 13.04 28.46
C GLU A 261 -11.88 12.29 27.13
N ASN A 262 -12.26 12.95 26.03
CA ASN A 262 -12.34 12.31 24.71
C ASN A 262 -12.23 13.32 23.54
N ILE A 263 -12.17 12.81 22.32
CA ILE A 263 -12.07 13.60 21.09
C ILE A 263 -13.27 14.57 20.92
N THR A 264 -14.48 14.17 21.33
CA THR A 264 -15.67 15.04 21.27
C THR A 264 -15.49 16.25 22.17
N GLY A 265 -14.96 16.05 23.38
CA GLY A 265 -14.62 17.14 24.30
C GLY A 265 -13.59 18.10 23.74
N PHE A 266 -12.58 17.59 23.02
CA PHE A 266 -11.60 18.42 22.31
C PHE A 266 -12.26 19.34 21.27
N TYR A 267 -13.07 18.78 20.37
CA TYR A 267 -13.77 19.56 19.35
C TYR A 267 -14.78 20.53 19.97
N PHE A 268 -15.46 20.13 21.04
CA PHE A 268 -16.36 21.03 21.75
C PHE A 268 -15.64 22.27 22.34
N GLN A 269 -14.50 22.05 23.01
CA GLN A 269 -13.69 23.17 23.51
C GLN A 269 -13.17 24.05 22.39
N LEU A 270 -12.71 23.47 21.28
CA LEU A 270 -12.21 24.19 20.12
C LEU A 270 -13.31 25.13 19.54
N PHE A 271 -14.54 24.65 19.39
CA PHE A 271 -15.65 25.45 18.88
C PHE A 271 -16.15 26.49 19.86
N SER A 272 -16.18 26.18 21.15
CA SER A 272 -16.51 27.11 22.20
C SER A 272 -15.53 28.28 22.25
N GLN A 273 -14.22 27.99 22.11
CA GLN A 273 -13.18 29.04 22.05
C GLN A 273 -13.29 29.92 20.79
N LYS A 274 -13.86 29.41 19.68
CA LYS A 274 -14.16 30.18 18.47
C LYS A 274 -15.47 30.98 18.55
N GLY A 275 -16.13 31.01 19.71
CA GLY A 275 -17.35 31.79 19.94
C GLY A 275 -18.64 31.17 19.41
N ILE A 276 -18.62 29.86 19.09
CA ILE A 276 -19.80 29.10 18.66
C ILE A 276 -20.66 28.80 19.90
N GLY A 277 -21.97 29.09 19.83
CA GLY A 277 -22.90 28.83 20.93
C GLY A 277 -22.88 27.35 21.39
N THR A 278 -23.10 27.12 22.67
CA THR A 278 -22.89 25.83 23.34
C THR A 278 -23.59 24.66 22.64
N ASP A 279 -24.87 24.82 22.27
CA ASP A 279 -25.64 23.75 21.60
C ASP A 279 -25.08 23.44 20.21
N SER A 280 -24.76 24.46 19.43
CA SER A 280 -24.17 24.31 18.09
C SER A 280 -22.77 23.71 18.17
N ALA A 281 -21.95 24.11 19.14
CA ALA A 281 -20.62 23.57 19.37
C ALA A 281 -20.69 22.08 19.73
N HIS A 282 -21.68 21.66 20.53
CA HIS A 282 -21.88 20.28 20.90
C HIS A 282 -22.28 19.41 19.68
N VAL A 283 -23.23 19.87 18.89
CA VAL A 283 -23.67 19.18 17.67
C VAL A 283 -22.52 19.04 16.66
N LEU A 284 -21.77 20.13 16.43
CA LEU A 284 -20.60 20.11 15.54
C LEU A 284 -19.51 19.16 16.03
N ALA A 285 -19.24 19.15 17.33
CA ALA A 285 -18.27 18.23 17.93
C ALA A 285 -18.67 16.76 17.76
N LEU A 286 -19.95 16.42 17.95
CA LEU A 286 -20.47 15.07 17.70
C LEU A 286 -20.36 14.68 16.23
N LEU A 287 -20.72 15.56 15.31
CA LEU A 287 -20.60 15.33 13.86
C LEU A 287 -19.15 15.07 13.44
N LEU A 288 -18.19 15.90 13.91
CA LEU A 288 -16.78 15.72 13.61
C LEU A 288 -16.25 14.41 14.20
N THR A 289 -16.65 14.06 15.42
CA THR A 289 -16.27 12.79 16.05
C THR A 289 -16.79 11.61 15.24
N PHE A 290 -18.02 11.68 14.73
CA PHE A 290 -18.60 10.66 13.86
C PHE A 290 -17.84 10.55 12.51
N PHE A 291 -17.51 11.68 11.87
CA PHE A 291 -16.67 11.67 10.67
C PHE A 291 -15.28 11.10 10.95
N LYS A 292 -14.69 11.44 12.10
CA LYS A 292 -13.40 10.89 12.51
C LYS A 292 -13.46 9.38 12.72
N PHE A 293 -14.53 8.87 13.33
CA PHE A 293 -14.79 7.44 13.46
C PHE A 293 -14.91 6.75 12.09
N LEU A 294 -15.71 7.30 11.17
CA LEU A 294 -15.86 6.75 9.83
C LEU A 294 -14.57 6.78 8.99
N SER A 295 -13.68 7.72 9.28
CA SER A 295 -12.41 7.88 8.58
C SER A 295 -11.28 7.00 9.12
N ASP A 296 -11.48 6.31 10.24
CA ASP A 296 -10.55 5.27 10.68
C ASP A 296 -10.45 4.17 9.62
N ALA A 297 -9.23 3.77 9.27
CA ALA A 297 -8.99 2.84 8.17
C ALA A 297 -9.74 1.50 8.35
N ASN A 298 -9.87 1.00 9.60
CA ASN A 298 -10.61 -0.22 9.89
C ASN A 298 -12.09 -0.03 9.63
N VAL A 299 -12.66 1.09 10.11
CA VAL A 299 -14.09 1.41 9.95
C VAL A 299 -14.43 1.69 8.50
N ALA A 300 -13.57 2.44 7.79
CA ALA A 300 -13.75 2.76 6.38
C ALA A 300 -13.78 1.49 5.50
N LEU A 301 -12.84 0.57 5.72
CA LEU A 301 -12.81 -0.71 5.00
C LEU A 301 -13.97 -1.63 5.41
N PHE A 302 -14.28 -1.73 6.70
CA PHE A 302 -15.44 -2.49 7.18
C PHE A 302 -16.73 -1.99 6.53
N THR A 303 -16.94 -0.68 6.52
CA THR A 303 -18.10 -0.05 5.85
C THR A 303 -18.13 -0.40 4.36
N ALA A 304 -17.00 -0.32 3.66
CA ALA A 304 -16.91 -0.68 2.25
C ALA A 304 -17.24 -2.15 1.99
N VAL A 305 -16.78 -3.06 2.85
CA VAL A 305 -17.11 -4.50 2.77
C VAL A 305 -18.61 -4.71 2.93
N LEU A 306 -19.25 -4.07 3.93
CA LEU A 306 -20.70 -4.18 4.14
C LEU A 306 -21.48 -3.64 2.94
N VAL A 307 -21.08 -2.49 2.40
CA VAL A 307 -21.67 -1.91 1.18
C VAL A 307 -21.54 -2.88 0.01
N ALA A 308 -20.35 -3.48 -0.18
CA ALA A 308 -20.10 -4.42 -1.26
C ALA A 308 -20.90 -5.74 -1.09
N ILE A 309 -20.97 -6.31 0.12
CA ILE A 309 -21.80 -7.50 0.41
C ILE A 309 -23.26 -7.23 0.02
N PHE A 310 -23.80 -6.09 0.41
CA PHE A 310 -25.19 -5.76 0.13
C PHE A 310 -25.41 -5.46 -1.36
N THR A 311 -24.61 -4.57 -1.96
CA THR A 311 -24.88 -4.04 -3.31
C THR A 311 -24.39 -4.96 -4.42
N LEU A 312 -23.22 -5.58 -4.27
CA LEU A 312 -22.60 -6.48 -5.26
C LEU A 312 -22.93 -7.95 -5.03
N GLY A 313 -23.31 -8.31 -3.78
CA GLY A 313 -23.70 -9.65 -3.40
C GLY A 313 -25.23 -9.83 -3.38
N LEU A 314 -25.85 -9.51 -2.23
CA LEU A 314 -27.25 -9.85 -1.92
C LEU A 314 -28.25 -9.22 -2.89
N ARG A 315 -28.11 -7.93 -3.20
CA ARG A 315 -29.02 -7.22 -4.13
C ARG A 315 -29.00 -7.80 -5.54
N ARG A 316 -27.98 -8.58 -5.87
CA ARG A 316 -27.82 -9.24 -7.17
C ARG A 316 -28.24 -10.70 -7.17
N GLY A 317 -28.92 -11.14 -6.10
CA GLY A 317 -29.47 -12.49 -5.99
C GLY A 317 -28.49 -13.55 -5.46
N ASN A 318 -27.27 -13.17 -5.06
CA ASN A 318 -26.37 -14.12 -4.41
C ASN A 318 -26.84 -14.42 -2.99
N SER A 319 -26.74 -15.69 -2.59
CA SER A 319 -27.01 -16.07 -1.20
C SER A 319 -25.92 -15.53 -0.25
N MET A 320 -26.27 -15.28 1.00
CA MET A 320 -25.30 -14.88 2.02
C MET A 320 -24.16 -15.91 2.15
N ASN A 321 -24.47 -17.20 2.05
CA ASN A 321 -23.45 -18.26 2.11
C ASN A 321 -22.41 -18.13 0.99
N ASN A 322 -22.84 -17.85 -0.25
CA ASN A 322 -21.92 -17.66 -1.38
C ASN A 322 -21.03 -16.42 -1.18
N VAL A 323 -21.63 -15.30 -0.75
CA VAL A 323 -20.90 -14.07 -0.49
C VAL A 323 -19.87 -14.27 0.63
N MET A 324 -20.23 -14.98 1.70
CA MET A 324 -19.32 -15.30 2.80
C MET A 324 -18.23 -16.30 2.38
N ALA A 325 -18.53 -17.26 1.53
CA ALA A 325 -17.51 -18.15 0.96
C ALA A 325 -16.48 -17.37 0.14
N THR A 326 -16.95 -16.43 -0.70
CA THR A 326 -16.06 -15.52 -1.47
C THR A 326 -15.19 -14.68 -0.53
N ALA A 327 -15.78 -14.05 0.48
CA ALA A 327 -15.04 -13.24 1.45
C ALA A 327 -14.01 -14.07 2.22
N SER A 328 -14.39 -15.27 2.68
CA SER A 328 -13.49 -16.16 3.44
C SER A 328 -12.32 -16.68 2.61
N SER A 329 -12.53 -16.97 1.33
CA SER A 329 -11.46 -17.44 0.43
C SER A 329 -10.33 -16.42 0.26
N SER A 330 -10.61 -15.13 0.44
CA SER A 330 -9.61 -14.06 0.31
C SER A 330 -8.56 -14.06 1.43
N ILE A 331 -8.89 -14.61 2.61
CA ILE A 331 -7.99 -14.61 3.78
C ILE A 331 -6.75 -15.45 3.51
N GLY A 332 -6.89 -16.60 2.82
CA GLY A 332 -5.75 -17.43 2.41
C GLY A 332 -4.72 -16.68 1.57
N ALA A 333 -5.17 -15.78 0.70
CA ALA A 333 -4.30 -15.01 -0.19
C ALA A 333 -3.39 -14.01 0.56
N VAL A 334 -3.82 -13.51 1.73
CA VAL A 334 -3.06 -12.53 2.52
C VAL A 334 -2.39 -13.13 3.75
N SER A 335 -2.64 -14.40 4.10
CA SER A 335 -2.16 -15.04 5.33
C SER A 335 -0.65 -14.94 5.50
N MET A 336 0.12 -15.16 4.43
CA MET A 336 1.58 -15.08 4.48
C MET A 336 2.08 -13.63 4.70
N ILE A 337 1.42 -12.65 4.10
CA ILE A 337 1.72 -11.22 4.31
C ILE A 337 1.48 -10.85 5.78
N VAL A 338 0.39 -11.34 6.36
CA VAL A 338 0.07 -11.14 7.79
C VAL A 338 1.18 -11.67 8.69
N LEU A 339 1.69 -12.89 8.43
CA LEU A 339 2.80 -13.47 9.19
C LEU A 339 4.09 -12.66 9.06
N ILE A 340 4.45 -12.18 7.88
CA ILE A 340 5.64 -11.36 7.65
C ILE A 340 5.52 -10.03 8.40
N ILE A 341 4.36 -9.39 8.34
CA ILE A 341 4.05 -8.16 9.07
C ILE A 341 4.18 -8.37 10.58
N ALA A 342 3.65 -9.48 11.10
CA ALA A 342 3.76 -9.84 12.49
C ALA A 342 5.23 -9.97 12.93
N ALA A 343 6.04 -10.73 12.18
CA ALA A 343 7.47 -10.88 12.47
C ALA A 343 8.24 -9.57 12.37
N GLY A 344 7.89 -8.70 11.41
CA GLY A 344 8.46 -7.35 11.28
C GLY A 344 8.17 -6.48 12.52
N GLY A 345 6.98 -6.60 13.08
CA GLY A 345 6.62 -5.95 14.36
C GLY A 345 7.46 -6.46 15.52
N GLY A 346 7.65 -7.78 15.61
CA GLY A 346 8.55 -8.39 16.61
C GLY A 346 9.99 -7.88 16.46
N PHE A 347 10.52 -7.83 15.24
CA PHE A 347 11.84 -7.29 14.97
C PHE A 347 11.96 -5.80 15.37
N SER A 348 10.96 -4.99 15.04
CA SER A 348 10.91 -3.56 15.43
C SER A 348 10.95 -3.39 16.95
N GLN A 349 10.22 -4.23 17.70
CA GLN A 349 10.20 -4.16 19.14
C GLN A 349 11.56 -4.56 19.76
N VAL A 350 12.22 -5.59 19.23
CA VAL A 350 13.58 -5.98 19.67
C VAL A 350 14.58 -4.83 19.45
N LEU A 351 14.50 -4.11 18.33
CA LEU A 351 15.33 -2.93 18.09
C LEU A 351 15.06 -1.79 19.10
N LYS A 352 13.79 -1.62 19.51
CA LYS A 352 13.41 -0.63 20.55
C LYS A 352 13.98 -1.01 21.91
N ASP A 353 13.72 -2.23 22.37
CA ASP A 353 14.06 -2.70 23.70
C ASP A 353 15.58 -2.97 23.86
N GLY A 354 16.27 -3.29 22.76
CA GLY A 354 17.72 -3.42 22.69
C GLY A 354 18.48 -2.08 22.70
N ASN A 355 17.81 -0.95 22.97
CA ASN A 355 18.39 0.40 22.99
C ASN A 355 19.15 0.80 21.72
N VAL A 356 18.90 0.12 20.60
CA VAL A 356 19.56 0.40 19.34
C VAL A 356 19.26 1.83 18.86
N ILE A 357 18.05 2.32 19.16
CA ILE A 357 17.56 3.66 18.78
C ILE A 357 18.42 4.77 19.42
N ALA A 358 18.79 4.64 20.68
CA ALA A 358 19.54 5.67 21.41
C ALA A 358 20.94 5.95 20.80
N TYR A 359 21.53 4.96 20.16
CA TYR A 359 22.87 5.07 19.58
C TYR A 359 22.90 5.54 18.11
N ILE A 360 21.79 5.42 17.42
CA ILE A 360 21.69 5.95 16.04
C ILE A 360 21.73 7.48 16.05
N ARG A 361 21.37 8.13 17.15
CA ARG A 361 21.45 9.57 17.35
C ARG A 361 22.87 10.11 17.09
N THR A 362 23.90 9.42 17.56
CA THR A 362 25.32 9.77 17.32
C THR A 362 25.77 9.59 15.88
N PHE A 363 25.07 8.79 15.08
CA PHE A 363 25.41 8.52 13.68
C PHE A 363 24.72 9.49 12.72
N SER A 364 23.49 9.89 13.01
CA SER A 364 22.77 10.90 12.22
C SER A 364 23.59 12.21 12.12
N ASP A 365 24.28 12.56 13.19
CA ASP A 365 25.16 13.74 13.24
C ASP A 365 26.42 13.59 12.35
N THR A 366 26.78 12.35 12.00
CA THR A 366 27.99 12.03 11.19
C THR A 366 27.65 11.79 9.72
N PHE A 367 26.48 11.24 9.40
CA PHE A 367 26.03 10.97 8.03
C PHE A 367 24.99 12.01 7.59
N HIS A 368 25.43 12.99 6.81
CA HIS A 368 24.60 14.08 6.25
C HIS A 368 23.67 13.59 5.10
N MET A 369 23.28 12.30 5.09
CA MET A 369 22.38 11.78 4.06
C MET A 369 20.93 12.13 4.38
N ASN A 370 20.19 12.60 3.39
CA ASN A 370 18.76 12.86 3.54
C ASN A 370 18.01 11.56 3.93
N PRO A 371 17.18 11.55 5.01
CA PRO A 371 16.51 10.36 5.52
C PRO A 371 15.56 9.71 4.51
N TYR A 372 14.90 10.50 3.66
CA TYR A 372 14.01 9.97 2.61
C TYR A 372 14.82 9.20 1.55
N LEU A 373 15.95 9.75 1.13
CA LEU A 373 16.85 9.07 0.19
C LEU A 373 17.41 7.78 0.81
N MET A 374 17.73 7.80 2.10
CA MET A 374 18.21 6.62 2.81
C MET A 374 17.13 5.51 2.85
N ALA A 375 15.88 5.84 3.18
CA ALA A 375 14.78 4.88 3.16
C ALA A 375 14.55 4.30 1.76
N PHE A 376 14.59 5.14 0.73
CA PHE A 376 14.51 4.71 -0.67
C PHE A 376 15.62 3.72 -1.03
N LEU A 377 16.88 4.02 -0.70
CA LEU A 377 18.02 3.16 -1.03
C LEU A 377 17.96 1.81 -0.29
N VAL A 378 17.66 1.82 1.01
CA VAL A 378 17.54 0.60 1.80
C VAL A 378 16.41 -0.29 1.26
N ALA A 379 15.24 0.28 0.94
CA ALA A 379 14.14 -0.45 0.33
C ALA A 379 14.53 -1.01 -1.05
N SER A 380 15.28 -0.24 -1.85
CA SER A 380 15.77 -0.66 -3.18
C SER A 380 16.75 -1.83 -3.09
N ILE A 381 17.64 -1.84 -2.09
CA ILE A 381 18.56 -2.95 -1.85
C ILE A 381 17.80 -4.22 -1.48
N PHE A 382 16.82 -4.13 -0.55
CA PHE A 382 15.97 -5.27 -0.22
C PHE A 382 15.14 -5.73 -1.43
N ARG A 383 14.62 -4.80 -2.22
CA ARG A 383 13.90 -5.13 -3.45
C ARG A 383 14.76 -5.94 -4.41
N LEU A 384 15.99 -5.52 -4.62
CA LEU A 384 16.95 -6.22 -5.47
C LEU A 384 17.26 -7.64 -4.95
N ALA A 385 17.41 -7.79 -3.64
CA ALA A 385 17.76 -9.06 -3.02
C ALA A 385 16.57 -10.04 -2.94
N ILE A 386 15.37 -9.55 -2.58
CA ILE A 386 14.20 -10.37 -2.24
C ILE A 386 13.28 -10.60 -3.44
N GLY A 387 13.13 -9.57 -4.30
CA GLY A 387 12.26 -9.62 -5.47
C GLY A 387 10.80 -9.26 -5.23
N SER A 388 10.36 -9.04 -4.00
CA SER A 388 8.98 -8.63 -3.67
C SER A 388 8.95 -7.21 -3.14
N ALA A 389 8.18 -6.32 -3.76
CA ALA A 389 8.00 -4.94 -3.31
C ALA A 389 7.41 -4.90 -1.89
N THR A 390 6.36 -5.69 -1.64
CA THR A 390 5.74 -5.76 -0.32
C THR A 390 6.75 -6.19 0.74
N ILE A 391 7.48 -7.29 0.53
CA ILE A 391 8.44 -7.81 1.52
C ILE A 391 9.60 -6.83 1.71
N ALA A 392 10.10 -6.21 0.65
CA ALA A 392 11.15 -5.19 0.74
C ALA A 392 10.72 -4.01 1.62
N THR A 393 9.48 -3.53 1.42
CA THR A 393 8.90 -2.47 2.24
C THR A 393 8.75 -2.88 3.70
N LEU A 394 8.18 -4.08 3.95
CA LEU A 394 7.95 -4.60 5.30
C LEU A 394 9.27 -4.81 6.06
N THR A 395 10.32 -5.23 5.38
CA THR A 395 11.65 -5.48 5.97
C THR A 395 12.41 -4.16 6.21
N THR A 396 12.22 -3.17 5.34
CA THR A 396 12.86 -1.85 5.48
C THR A 396 12.32 -1.07 6.68
N ALA A 397 11.01 -1.13 6.92
CA ALA A 397 10.36 -0.27 7.90
C ALA A 397 10.95 -0.38 9.33
N PRO A 398 11.13 -1.58 9.91
CA PRO A 398 11.75 -1.68 11.24
C PRO A 398 13.17 -1.12 11.30
N ILE A 399 13.95 -1.29 10.24
CA ILE A 399 15.34 -0.83 10.14
C ILE A 399 15.41 0.69 10.08
N MET A 400 14.50 1.32 9.33
CA MET A 400 14.46 2.77 9.16
C MET A 400 13.71 3.50 10.28
N PHE A 401 12.95 2.78 11.13
CA PHE A 401 12.19 3.39 12.20
C PHE A 401 13.04 4.26 13.15
N PRO A 402 14.23 3.83 13.60
CA PRO A 402 15.10 4.67 14.40
C PRO A 402 15.47 5.99 13.72
N ILE A 403 15.69 5.99 12.42
CA ILE A 403 16.03 7.20 11.64
C ILE A 403 14.83 8.17 11.62
N VAL A 404 13.61 7.64 11.43
CA VAL A 404 12.38 8.46 11.49
C VAL A 404 12.25 9.17 12.82
N GLN A 405 12.49 8.47 13.93
CA GLN A 405 12.36 9.01 15.29
C GLN A 405 13.39 10.11 15.60
N GLN A 406 14.54 10.10 14.95
CA GLN A 406 15.66 10.96 15.33
C GLN A 406 15.86 12.16 14.43
N THR A 407 15.54 12.05 13.13
CA THR A 407 15.84 13.09 12.17
C THR A 407 14.78 14.19 12.10
N GLY A 408 13.63 14.03 12.76
CA GLY A 408 12.48 14.94 12.61
C GLY A 408 11.87 14.93 11.21
N ALA A 409 12.24 13.95 10.37
CA ALA A 409 11.64 13.76 9.05
C ALA A 409 10.15 13.43 9.17
N SER A 410 9.33 13.93 8.23
CA SER A 410 7.90 13.58 8.18
C SER A 410 7.74 12.08 8.05
N PRO A 411 7.11 11.40 9.03
CA PRO A 411 6.86 9.96 8.96
C PRO A 411 6.06 9.58 7.70
N GLU A 412 5.12 10.41 7.27
CA GLU A 412 4.30 10.19 6.09
C GLU A 412 5.14 10.17 4.82
N LEU A 413 6.06 11.13 4.67
CA LEU A 413 6.98 11.17 3.52
C LEU A 413 7.99 10.02 3.56
N MET A 414 8.40 9.57 4.76
CA MET A 414 9.24 8.39 4.91
C MET A 414 8.54 7.11 4.43
N VAL A 415 7.22 6.97 4.67
CA VAL A 415 6.40 5.87 4.11
C VAL A 415 6.47 5.88 2.59
N LEU A 416 6.24 7.04 1.98
CA LEU A 416 6.27 7.20 0.52
C LEU A 416 7.65 6.96 -0.07
N ALA A 417 8.71 7.42 0.58
CA ALA A 417 10.10 7.17 0.18
C ALA A 417 10.45 5.68 0.20
N THR A 418 10.02 4.96 1.26
CA THR A 418 10.18 3.51 1.38
C THR A 418 9.41 2.78 0.26
N GLY A 419 8.17 3.22 -0.01
CA GLY A 419 7.35 2.71 -1.11
C GLY A 419 8.03 2.92 -2.47
N ALA A 420 8.58 4.10 -2.73
CA ALA A 420 9.31 4.40 -3.96
C ALA A 420 10.52 3.48 -4.16
N GLY A 421 11.28 3.20 -3.10
CA GLY A 421 12.42 2.28 -3.16
C GLY A 421 12.00 0.84 -3.42
N SER A 422 10.86 0.43 -2.91
CA SER A 422 10.38 -0.95 -3.00
C SER A 422 9.99 -1.41 -4.42
N VAL A 423 9.76 -0.49 -5.35
CA VAL A 423 9.47 -0.84 -6.75
C VAL A 423 10.71 -0.88 -7.63
N MET A 424 11.85 -0.39 -7.15
CA MET A 424 13.09 -0.32 -7.92
C MET A 424 13.58 -1.70 -8.38
N TRP A 425 14.11 -1.76 -9.59
CA TRP A 425 14.85 -2.90 -10.13
C TRP A 425 14.13 -4.24 -10.00
N SER A 426 12.82 -4.28 -10.24
CA SER A 426 12.09 -5.54 -10.35
C SER A 426 12.69 -6.42 -11.45
N HIS A 427 13.15 -7.63 -11.12
CA HIS A 427 13.83 -8.53 -12.05
C HIS A 427 13.41 -9.99 -11.84
N PHE A 428 14.23 -10.95 -12.32
CA PHE A 428 13.91 -12.39 -12.36
C PHE A 428 13.64 -13.05 -10.99
N ASN A 429 13.87 -12.39 -9.87
CA ASN A 429 13.46 -12.88 -8.53
C ASN A 429 12.04 -12.42 -8.14
N ASP A 430 11.39 -11.58 -8.95
CA ASP A 430 10.04 -11.07 -8.74
C ASP A 430 9.00 -11.88 -9.51
N SER A 431 7.94 -12.30 -8.84
CA SER A 431 6.79 -12.94 -9.50
C SER A 431 6.11 -12.04 -10.54
N GLY A 432 6.05 -10.71 -10.29
CA GLY A 432 5.50 -9.72 -11.22
C GLY A 432 6.27 -9.68 -12.53
N PHE A 433 7.62 -9.82 -12.47
CA PHE A 433 8.48 -9.89 -13.66
C PHE A 433 8.11 -11.10 -14.55
N TRP A 434 7.91 -12.28 -13.94
CA TRP A 434 7.54 -13.50 -14.67
C TRP A 434 6.10 -13.44 -15.17
N MET A 435 5.17 -12.95 -14.35
CA MET A 435 3.80 -12.74 -14.81
C MET A 435 3.76 -11.85 -16.04
N PHE A 436 4.43 -10.69 -16.00
CA PHE A 436 4.51 -9.79 -17.13
C PHE A 436 5.14 -10.47 -18.35
N LYS A 437 6.27 -11.18 -18.16
CA LYS A 437 6.95 -11.93 -19.23
C LYS A 437 6.03 -12.92 -19.91
N GLU A 438 5.40 -13.81 -19.14
CA GLU A 438 4.58 -14.91 -19.67
C GLU A 438 3.28 -14.40 -20.32
N TYR A 439 2.56 -13.51 -19.66
CA TYR A 439 1.30 -12.98 -20.21
C TYR A 439 1.50 -12.19 -21.48
N PHE A 440 2.61 -11.49 -21.65
CA PHE A 440 2.89 -10.72 -22.87
C PHE A 440 3.76 -11.46 -23.89
N GLY A 441 4.15 -12.72 -23.63
CA GLY A 441 4.97 -13.52 -24.53
C GLY A 441 6.36 -12.92 -24.75
N LEU A 442 6.93 -12.24 -23.76
CA LEU A 442 8.22 -11.56 -23.86
C LEU A 442 9.39 -12.51 -23.54
N ASN A 443 10.56 -12.24 -24.14
CA ASN A 443 11.79 -12.81 -23.65
C ASN A 443 12.32 -12.02 -22.43
N VAL A 444 13.28 -12.60 -21.70
CA VAL A 444 13.84 -12.00 -20.47
C VAL A 444 14.41 -10.60 -20.73
N LYS A 445 15.13 -10.40 -21.85
CA LYS A 445 15.71 -9.08 -22.21
C LYS A 445 14.61 -8.03 -22.43
N GLN A 446 13.55 -8.38 -23.15
CA GLN A 446 12.41 -7.49 -23.38
C GLN A 446 11.70 -7.16 -22.07
N THR A 447 11.58 -8.12 -21.17
CA THR A 447 10.96 -7.89 -19.84
C THR A 447 11.80 -6.91 -19.01
N PHE A 448 13.12 -7.01 -19.02
CA PHE A 448 13.98 -6.01 -18.41
C PHE A 448 13.78 -4.61 -19.03
N GLN A 449 13.71 -4.52 -20.35
CA GLN A 449 13.55 -3.25 -21.05
C GLN A 449 12.17 -2.61 -20.86
N THR A 450 11.17 -3.40 -20.51
CA THR A 450 9.78 -2.93 -20.32
C THR A 450 9.43 -2.85 -18.84
N TRP A 451 9.23 -3.99 -18.19
CA TRP A 451 8.78 -4.09 -16.81
C TRP A 451 9.76 -3.48 -15.80
N THR A 452 11.03 -3.92 -15.83
CA THR A 452 12.03 -3.45 -14.86
C THR A 452 12.27 -1.94 -14.98
N LEU A 453 12.34 -1.41 -16.21
CA LEU A 453 12.52 0.02 -16.43
C LEU A 453 11.26 0.82 -16.08
N MET A 454 10.06 0.29 -16.30
CA MET A 454 8.81 0.92 -15.87
C MET A 454 8.78 1.07 -14.34
N GLU A 455 9.00 -0.01 -13.61
CA GLU A 455 9.04 -0.03 -12.14
C GLU A 455 10.13 0.91 -11.60
N SER A 456 11.32 0.88 -12.20
CA SER A 456 12.42 1.78 -11.82
C SER A 456 12.10 3.25 -12.11
N THR A 457 11.39 3.53 -13.20
CA THR A 457 10.93 4.90 -13.51
C THR A 457 9.94 5.38 -12.46
N ILE A 458 8.99 4.53 -12.06
CA ILE A 458 8.04 4.84 -10.97
C ILE A 458 8.78 5.15 -9.67
N GLY A 459 9.77 4.33 -9.30
CA GLY A 459 10.56 4.54 -8.09
C GLY A 459 11.35 5.85 -8.10
N VAL A 460 12.03 6.15 -9.21
CA VAL A 460 12.79 7.41 -9.35
C VAL A 460 11.87 8.62 -9.34
N VAL A 461 10.78 8.62 -10.10
CA VAL A 461 9.81 9.73 -10.11
C VAL A 461 9.17 9.88 -8.73
N GLY A 462 8.88 8.76 -8.05
CA GLY A 462 8.33 8.73 -6.71
C GLY A 462 9.24 9.42 -5.71
N ILE A 463 10.51 9.03 -5.63
CA ILE A 463 11.46 9.66 -4.68
C ILE A 463 11.72 11.13 -5.03
N MET A 464 11.84 11.49 -6.32
CA MET A 464 11.99 12.89 -6.72
C MET A 464 10.79 13.73 -6.25
N THR A 465 9.57 13.20 -6.37
CA THR A 465 8.35 13.89 -5.90
C THR A 465 8.34 14.00 -4.37
N VAL A 466 8.73 12.96 -3.65
CA VAL A 466 8.85 12.98 -2.18
C VAL A 466 9.87 14.02 -1.73
N MET A 467 11.02 14.09 -2.40
CA MET A 467 12.05 15.10 -2.12
C MET A 467 11.53 16.52 -2.37
N LEU A 468 10.80 16.73 -3.46
CA LEU A 468 10.16 18.01 -3.72
C LEU A 468 9.13 18.38 -2.63
N MET A 469 8.27 17.43 -2.25
CA MET A 469 7.32 17.64 -1.17
C MET A 469 7.99 17.97 0.15
N SER A 470 9.10 17.30 0.47
CA SER A 470 9.83 17.56 1.72
C SER A 470 10.48 18.95 1.79
N ALA A 471 10.67 19.62 0.65
CA ALA A 471 11.16 20.98 0.58
C ALA A 471 10.02 22.02 0.68
N LEU A 472 8.76 21.62 0.51
CA LEU A 472 7.59 22.49 0.50
C LEU A 472 6.75 22.41 1.80
N ILE A 473 6.88 21.31 2.54
CA ILE A 473 6.17 21.05 3.80
C ILE A 473 7.13 21.21 4.97
#